data_9c7227a2026a1e0a8182861a6ace417c
#
_entry.id   9c7227a2026a1e0a8182861a6ace417c
#
_cell.length_a   1.000
_cell.length_b   1.000
_cell.length_c   1.000
_cell.angle_alpha   90.00
_cell.angle_beta   90.00
_cell.angle_gamma   90.00
#
_symmetry.space_group_name_H-M   'P 1'
#
loop_
_entity.id
_entity.type
_entity.pdbx_description
1 polymer ?
#
loop_
_entity_poly.entity_id
_entity_poly.type
_entity_poly.pdbx_seq_one_letter_code
_entity_poly.pdbx_strand_id
1 'polypeptide(L)'
;MLLKSYNTQNVYALIIIIIISLITSLTTRFYINKKNKKERELEFPNDKVTKTPREILKEMGPGICIGNSLEARYGETYWGNPYITQDIINGFMSRGIKAFRIPIRWDDQLIDEKNYIIKPNFLKRIHQVVNYIYYKGGYVMINTHHSKYERNIRKDIKNNKIRLSSFWKQISEYFINYGDRLIFELWNEPVHNSNWCGFEEDSLLVNEYNELMLETIRKTGGNNIKRLVIIPPYAANGNLVSLLNFKFPIYDKYTAASIHMYRPSGFVDGVKKELTIQRQSDIFFVFRIIKEYLYDKNIPIVISEFGAIDYNNLNERIKFVQIVSKFSHSLGAPCFYWDDGVMKKKRTFGIFDRNTLKWVFPEINDILVEEYKRKPSKIEDLPFYENITSNPYFITKETKDKNKYKPKPFIKTFTLVIMYGCEFATFNPYWFHPKGILSFEYKSNHFAFNQLFIETVQNHTFYNVPFNSEILDNGNFLGKLNYYDMVNQYDNLLDYRYIRFYSNDSNAIVYNSTYTIYE
;
A
#
# COMPACT_ATOMS: atom_id res chain seq x y z
N MET A 1 -66.70 30.92 -49.86
CA MET A 1 -66.58 30.49 -48.44
C MET A 1 -66.62 28.98 -48.39
N LEU A 2 -65.53 28.30 -48.47
CA LEU A 2 -65.41 26.84 -48.45
C LEU A 2 -64.44 26.48 -47.29
N LEU A 3 -64.98 26.40 -46.09
CA LEU A 3 -64.30 25.72 -44.99
C LEU A 3 -64.41 24.23 -45.26
N LYS A 4 -63.34 23.61 -45.82
CA LYS A 4 -63.22 22.15 -45.84
C LYS A 4 -63.18 21.64 -44.41
N SER A 5 -64.18 20.87 -43.99
CA SER A 5 -64.18 20.11 -42.76
C SER A 5 -63.04 19.10 -42.82
N TYR A 6 -61.98 19.37 -42.12
CA TYR A 6 -60.91 18.37 -41.89
C TYR A 6 -61.54 17.18 -41.15
N ASN A 7 -61.50 16.02 -41.80
CA ASN A 7 -61.99 14.77 -41.19
C ASN A 7 -61.10 14.50 -39.96
N THR A 8 -61.70 14.54 -38.78
CA THR A 8 -61.02 14.36 -37.47
C THR A 8 -60.20 13.05 -37.45
N GLN A 9 -60.65 12.01 -38.15
CA GLN A 9 -59.91 10.74 -38.26
C GLN A 9 -58.56 10.90 -38.97
N ASN A 10 -58.47 11.75 -39.98
CA ASN A 10 -57.20 12.00 -40.70
C ASN A 10 -56.23 12.83 -39.83
N VAL A 11 -56.73 13.71 -38.94
CA VAL A 11 -55.90 14.46 -37.98
C VAL A 11 -55.32 13.50 -36.92
N TYR A 12 -56.14 12.57 -36.38
CA TYR A 12 -55.64 11.58 -35.43
C TYR A 12 -54.62 10.61 -36.08
N ALA A 13 -54.83 10.16 -37.31
CA ALA A 13 -53.90 9.35 -38.03
C ALA A 13 -52.53 10.07 -38.23
N LEU A 14 -52.54 11.36 -38.57
CA LEU A 14 -51.32 12.16 -38.74
C LEU A 14 -50.59 12.33 -37.41
N ILE A 15 -51.32 12.59 -36.33
CA ILE A 15 -50.71 12.68 -34.98
C ILE A 15 -50.04 11.36 -34.58
N ILE A 16 -50.69 10.25 -34.78
CA ILE A 16 -50.16 8.90 -34.50
C ILE A 16 -48.87 8.66 -35.30
N ILE A 17 -48.86 9.00 -36.59
CA ILE A 17 -47.68 8.83 -37.44
C ILE A 17 -46.50 9.70 -36.95
N ILE A 18 -46.76 10.94 -36.54
CA ILE A 18 -45.75 11.83 -35.98
C ILE A 18 -45.18 11.27 -34.65
N ILE A 19 -46.07 10.77 -33.78
CA ILE A 19 -45.65 10.19 -32.48
C ILE A 19 -44.78 8.93 -32.74
N ILE A 20 -45.18 8.05 -33.62
CA ILE A 20 -44.41 6.83 -33.98
C ILE A 20 -43.04 7.25 -34.56
N SER A 21 -43.01 8.21 -35.46
CA SER A 21 -41.76 8.73 -36.05
C SER A 21 -40.82 9.34 -34.99
N LEU A 22 -41.33 10.11 -34.03
CA LEU A 22 -40.56 10.66 -32.92
C LEU A 22 -40.03 9.54 -32.00
N ILE A 23 -40.83 8.57 -31.63
CA ILE A 23 -40.43 7.42 -30.82
C ILE A 23 -39.33 6.64 -31.54
N THR A 24 -39.51 6.34 -32.84
CA THR A 24 -38.51 5.63 -33.63
C THR A 24 -37.20 6.40 -33.75
N SER A 25 -37.27 7.72 -33.96
CA SER A 25 -36.09 8.57 -33.99
C SER A 25 -35.35 8.60 -32.65
N LEU A 26 -36.06 8.73 -31.52
CA LEU A 26 -35.50 8.71 -30.19
C LEU A 26 -34.86 7.36 -29.85
N THR A 27 -35.52 6.27 -30.14
CA THR A 27 -34.97 4.91 -29.92
C THR A 27 -33.75 4.64 -30.79
N THR A 28 -33.79 5.05 -32.05
CA THR A 28 -32.62 4.94 -32.95
C THR A 28 -31.45 5.76 -32.45
N ARG A 29 -31.67 7.02 -32.06
CA ARG A 29 -30.61 7.86 -31.45
C ARG A 29 -30.07 7.24 -30.18
N PHE A 30 -30.93 6.71 -29.31
CA PHE A 30 -30.51 6.02 -28.09
C PHE A 30 -29.65 4.79 -28.41
N TYR A 31 -30.07 3.97 -29.38
CA TYR A 31 -29.34 2.78 -29.80
C TYR A 31 -27.97 3.13 -30.41
N ILE A 32 -27.92 4.14 -31.31
CA ILE A 32 -26.68 4.62 -31.91
C ILE A 32 -25.74 5.20 -30.83
N ASN A 33 -26.25 6.01 -29.92
CA ASN A 33 -25.47 6.55 -28.82
C ASN A 33 -24.90 5.46 -27.92
N LYS A 34 -25.71 4.44 -27.61
CA LYS A 34 -25.29 3.28 -26.81
C LYS A 34 -24.22 2.45 -27.54
N LYS A 35 -24.37 2.23 -28.84
CA LYS A 35 -23.38 1.54 -29.68
C LYS A 35 -22.07 2.33 -29.77
N ASN A 36 -22.14 3.62 -30.08
CA ASN A 36 -20.97 4.49 -30.15
C ASN A 36 -20.26 4.64 -28.81
N LYS A 37 -21.01 4.68 -27.68
CA LYS A 37 -20.43 4.65 -26.34
C LYS A 37 -19.66 3.36 -26.10
N LYS A 38 -20.23 2.19 -26.47
CA LYS A 38 -19.59 0.89 -26.31
C LYS A 38 -18.35 0.73 -27.21
N GLU A 39 -18.37 1.28 -28.40
CA GLU A 39 -17.22 1.28 -29.33
C GLU A 39 -16.08 2.16 -28.78
N ARG A 40 -16.38 3.37 -28.27
CA ARG A 40 -15.39 4.24 -27.61
C ARG A 40 -14.78 3.65 -26.36
N GLU A 41 -15.54 2.85 -25.60
CA GLU A 41 -15.03 2.18 -24.40
C GLU A 41 -13.93 1.14 -24.71
N LEU A 42 -13.78 0.72 -25.97
CA LEU A 42 -12.77 -0.23 -26.45
C LEU A 42 -11.81 0.39 -27.47
N GLU A 43 -11.78 1.71 -27.57
CA GLU A 43 -10.84 2.42 -28.44
C GLU A 43 -9.46 2.46 -27.77
N PHE A 44 -8.41 2.12 -28.53
CA PHE A 44 -7.04 2.28 -28.09
C PHE A 44 -6.56 3.71 -28.37
N PRO A 45 -5.98 4.39 -27.39
CA PRO A 45 -5.31 5.65 -27.65
C PRO A 45 -4.06 5.42 -28.51
N ASN A 46 -3.56 6.48 -29.13
CA ASN A 46 -2.26 6.49 -29.80
C ASN A 46 -1.36 7.56 -29.15
N ASP A 47 -1.31 7.53 -27.83
CA ASP A 47 -0.52 8.48 -27.06
C ASP A 47 0.93 8.00 -26.91
N LYS A 48 1.81 8.91 -26.55
CA LYS A 48 3.23 8.62 -26.29
C LYS A 48 3.56 8.81 -24.82
N VAL A 49 4.55 8.05 -24.35
CA VAL A 49 5.17 8.29 -23.06
C VAL A 49 6.27 9.34 -23.25
N THR A 50 6.07 10.49 -22.63
CA THR A 50 6.92 11.68 -22.79
C THR A 50 7.46 12.21 -21.47
N LYS A 51 6.77 11.94 -20.37
CA LYS A 51 7.07 12.48 -19.04
C LYS A 51 8.02 11.58 -18.25
N THR A 52 8.77 12.21 -17.38
CA THR A 52 9.58 11.52 -16.37
C THR A 52 8.70 10.96 -15.26
N PRO A 53 9.17 9.95 -14.48
CA PRO A 53 8.45 9.45 -13.31
C PRO A 53 8.00 10.55 -12.36
N ARG A 54 8.88 11.51 -12.02
CA ARG A 54 8.56 12.59 -11.08
C ARG A 54 7.47 13.53 -11.58
N GLU A 55 7.43 13.82 -12.87
CA GLU A 55 6.36 14.61 -13.49
C GLU A 55 5.03 13.85 -13.40
N ILE A 56 5.03 12.56 -13.74
CA ILE A 56 3.84 11.71 -13.64
C ILE A 56 3.34 11.66 -12.19
N LEU A 57 4.21 11.35 -11.24
CA LEU A 57 3.84 11.22 -9.83
C LEU A 57 3.30 12.53 -9.24
N LYS A 58 3.88 13.67 -9.64
CA LYS A 58 3.39 15.00 -9.23
C LYS A 58 2.01 15.30 -9.76
N GLU A 59 1.74 14.94 -11.03
CA GLU A 59 0.45 15.20 -11.68
C GLU A 59 -0.65 14.23 -11.22
N MET A 60 -0.29 13.01 -10.82
CA MET A 60 -1.24 12.03 -10.30
C MET A 60 -1.99 12.58 -9.08
N GLY A 61 -1.28 13.27 -8.16
CA GLY A 61 -1.86 13.68 -6.89
C GLY A 61 -2.31 12.46 -6.07
N PRO A 62 -3.31 12.64 -5.18
CA PRO A 62 -3.84 11.53 -4.40
C PRO A 62 -4.67 10.59 -5.27
N GLY A 63 -4.67 9.31 -4.90
CA GLY A 63 -5.40 8.27 -5.61
C GLY A 63 -6.31 7.43 -4.74
N ILE A 64 -7.12 6.62 -5.42
CA ILE A 64 -7.98 5.61 -4.81
C ILE A 64 -7.65 4.23 -5.41
N CYS A 65 -7.55 3.22 -4.56
CA CYS A 65 -7.61 1.82 -4.99
C CYS A 65 -9.08 1.42 -5.16
N ILE A 66 -9.44 0.84 -6.30
CA ILE A 66 -10.76 0.23 -6.50
C ILE A 66 -10.65 -1.25 -6.09
N GLY A 67 -10.58 -1.49 -4.79
CA GLY A 67 -10.39 -2.81 -4.22
C GLY A 67 -11.64 -3.67 -4.21
N ASN A 68 -11.46 -4.97 -3.97
CA ASN A 68 -12.50 -5.98 -3.89
C ASN A 68 -13.38 -6.06 -5.16
N SER A 69 -12.77 -5.92 -6.33
CA SER A 69 -13.43 -5.97 -7.63
C SER A 69 -12.69 -6.90 -8.60
N LEU A 70 -11.79 -6.39 -9.45
CA LEU A 70 -11.12 -7.20 -10.48
C LEU A 70 -10.04 -8.16 -9.93
N GLU A 71 -9.64 -8.01 -8.69
CA GLU A 71 -8.79 -8.96 -7.98
C GLU A 71 -9.58 -10.02 -7.20
N ALA A 72 -10.90 -9.90 -7.16
CA ALA A 72 -11.75 -10.86 -6.48
C ALA A 72 -11.67 -12.24 -7.15
N ARG A 73 -11.50 -13.27 -6.29
CA ARG A 73 -11.53 -14.66 -6.73
C ARG A 73 -12.89 -15.00 -7.33
N TYR A 74 -12.92 -15.71 -8.41
CA TYR A 74 -14.13 -16.15 -9.14
C TYR A 74 -14.89 -15.04 -9.89
N GLY A 75 -14.40 -13.81 -9.93
CA GLY A 75 -14.95 -12.74 -10.77
C GLY A 75 -15.20 -11.42 -10.05
N GLU A 76 -15.36 -10.37 -10.83
CA GLU A 76 -15.36 -8.98 -10.41
C GLU A 76 -16.36 -8.63 -9.30
N THR A 77 -17.49 -9.33 -9.23
CA THR A 77 -18.57 -9.06 -8.25
C THR A 77 -18.61 -10.05 -7.09
N TYR A 78 -17.70 -11.03 -7.09
CA TYR A 78 -17.81 -12.18 -6.17
C TYR A 78 -17.68 -11.77 -4.69
N TRP A 79 -16.92 -10.71 -4.38
CA TRP A 79 -16.79 -10.19 -3.02
C TRP A 79 -17.84 -9.16 -2.63
N GLY A 80 -18.88 -8.97 -3.45
CA GLY A 80 -20.08 -8.20 -3.12
C GLY A 80 -20.13 -6.79 -3.69
N ASN A 81 -19.09 -6.32 -4.36
CA ASN A 81 -19.13 -5.06 -5.09
C ASN A 81 -19.85 -5.22 -6.44
N PRO A 82 -20.46 -4.17 -6.98
CA PRO A 82 -20.95 -4.17 -8.35
C PRO A 82 -19.79 -4.14 -9.35
N TYR A 83 -20.11 -4.39 -10.62
CA TYR A 83 -19.15 -4.13 -11.70
C TYR A 83 -18.66 -2.69 -11.66
N ILE A 84 -17.36 -2.46 -11.91
CA ILE A 84 -16.81 -1.11 -12.04
C ILE A 84 -17.47 -0.45 -13.26
N THR A 85 -18.13 0.67 -13.04
CA THR A 85 -18.80 1.44 -14.09
C THR A 85 -18.17 2.82 -14.26
N GLN A 86 -18.48 3.47 -15.39
CA GLN A 86 -18.09 4.86 -15.58
C GLN A 86 -18.62 5.77 -14.47
N ASP A 87 -19.81 5.49 -13.93
CA ASP A 87 -20.42 6.32 -12.90
C ASP A 87 -19.71 6.20 -11.54
N ILE A 88 -19.19 5.02 -11.20
CA ILE A 88 -18.33 4.83 -10.03
C ILE A 88 -17.07 5.70 -10.17
N ILE A 89 -16.41 5.64 -11.33
CA ILE A 89 -15.22 6.46 -11.60
C ILE A 89 -15.56 7.95 -11.56
N ASN A 90 -16.67 8.36 -12.17
CA ASN A 90 -17.16 9.74 -12.12
C ASN A 90 -17.44 10.20 -10.68
N GLY A 91 -17.97 9.32 -9.84
CA GLY A 91 -18.23 9.60 -8.42
C GLY A 91 -16.95 10.01 -7.66
N PHE A 92 -15.87 9.28 -7.84
CA PHE A 92 -14.57 9.63 -7.25
C PHE A 92 -13.96 10.89 -7.89
N MET A 93 -14.01 11.00 -9.22
CA MET A 93 -13.46 12.15 -9.95
C MET A 93 -14.17 13.46 -9.60
N SER A 94 -15.48 13.43 -9.33
CA SER A 94 -16.27 14.59 -8.97
C SER A 94 -15.81 15.27 -7.67
N ARG A 95 -15.07 14.53 -6.81
CA ARG A 95 -14.47 15.05 -5.57
C ARG A 95 -12.95 15.15 -5.63
N GLY A 96 -12.37 15.25 -6.83
CA GLY A 96 -10.97 15.63 -7.02
C GLY A 96 -9.98 14.48 -7.17
N ILE A 97 -10.40 13.23 -7.12
CA ILE A 97 -9.51 12.08 -7.41
C ILE A 97 -9.19 12.06 -8.90
N LYS A 98 -7.89 11.97 -9.20
CA LYS A 98 -7.38 11.88 -10.59
C LYS A 98 -6.65 10.58 -10.87
N ALA A 99 -6.23 9.85 -9.85
CA ALA A 99 -5.46 8.63 -9.99
C ALA A 99 -6.20 7.44 -9.38
N PHE A 100 -6.16 6.32 -10.09
CA PHE A 100 -6.84 5.09 -9.69
C PHE A 100 -5.87 3.93 -9.78
N ARG A 101 -5.76 3.16 -8.72
CA ARG A 101 -5.11 1.85 -8.72
C ARG A 101 -6.20 0.79 -8.87
N ILE A 102 -6.05 -0.06 -9.87
CA ILE A 102 -6.98 -1.13 -10.20
C ILE A 102 -6.28 -2.47 -9.94
N PRO A 103 -6.52 -3.08 -8.78
CA PRO A 103 -6.03 -4.41 -8.48
C PRO A 103 -6.62 -5.43 -9.45
N ILE A 104 -5.78 -6.34 -9.99
CA ILE A 104 -6.24 -7.32 -11.00
C ILE A 104 -5.66 -8.70 -10.72
N ARG A 105 -6.54 -9.71 -10.63
CA ARG A 105 -6.17 -11.11 -10.52
C ARG A 105 -6.23 -11.78 -11.89
N TRP A 106 -5.09 -12.10 -12.45
CA TRP A 106 -4.97 -12.69 -13.78
C TRP A 106 -5.09 -14.22 -13.76
N ASP A 107 -4.67 -14.88 -12.68
CA ASP A 107 -4.55 -16.33 -12.58
C ASP A 107 -5.87 -17.10 -12.82
N ASP A 108 -7.00 -16.55 -12.41
CA ASP A 108 -8.31 -17.18 -12.59
C ASP A 108 -8.92 -16.87 -13.99
N GLN A 109 -8.19 -16.16 -14.83
CA GLN A 109 -8.66 -15.63 -16.11
C GLN A 109 -7.83 -16.15 -17.30
N LEU A 110 -7.44 -17.43 -17.24
CA LEU A 110 -6.65 -18.06 -18.28
C LEU A 110 -7.51 -18.92 -19.21
N ILE A 111 -7.23 -18.84 -20.52
CA ILE A 111 -7.76 -19.76 -21.53
C ILE A 111 -6.85 -20.98 -21.69
N ASP A 112 -5.56 -20.82 -21.40
CA ASP A 112 -4.55 -21.87 -21.37
C ASP A 112 -3.71 -21.70 -20.09
N GLU A 113 -3.93 -22.61 -19.13
CA GLU A 113 -3.22 -22.60 -17.86
C GLU A 113 -1.76 -23.05 -17.98
N LYS A 114 -1.46 -23.89 -18.99
CA LYS A 114 -0.10 -24.41 -19.21
C LYS A 114 0.83 -23.32 -19.74
N ASN A 115 0.34 -22.50 -20.67
CA ASN A 115 1.09 -21.42 -21.29
C ASN A 115 0.76 -20.04 -20.69
N TYR A 116 -0.09 -20.01 -19.66
CA TYR A 116 -0.53 -18.78 -18.97
C TYR A 116 -1.16 -17.73 -19.92
N ILE A 117 -2.00 -18.17 -20.85
CA ILE A 117 -2.64 -17.28 -21.82
C ILE A 117 -3.90 -16.67 -21.22
N ILE A 118 -3.94 -15.35 -21.14
CA ILE A 118 -5.05 -14.58 -20.58
C ILE A 118 -6.25 -14.62 -21.53
N LYS A 119 -7.47 -14.78 -20.98
CA LYS A 119 -8.73 -14.73 -21.74
C LYS A 119 -8.87 -13.39 -22.45
N PRO A 120 -9.07 -13.34 -23.78
CA PRO A 120 -9.23 -12.08 -24.51
C PRO A 120 -10.38 -11.21 -24.00
N ASN A 121 -11.49 -11.83 -23.56
CA ASN A 121 -12.62 -11.10 -23.00
C ASN A 121 -12.29 -10.43 -21.66
N PHE A 122 -11.39 -11.02 -20.87
CA PHE A 122 -10.92 -10.39 -19.63
C PHE A 122 -10.02 -9.20 -19.93
N LEU A 123 -9.08 -9.31 -20.88
CA LEU A 123 -8.29 -8.16 -21.35
C LEU A 123 -9.19 -7.03 -21.86
N LYS A 124 -10.25 -7.33 -22.61
CA LYS A 124 -11.25 -6.34 -23.04
C LYS A 124 -11.97 -5.69 -21.87
N ARG A 125 -12.27 -6.46 -20.80
CA ARG A 125 -12.90 -5.90 -19.59
C ARG A 125 -11.95 -4.93 -18.88
N ILE A 126 -10.68 -5.30 -18.71
CA ILE A 126 -9.66 -4.41 -18.12
C ILE A 126 -9.50 -3.16 -18.98
N HIS A 127 -9.42 -3.31 -20.31
CA HIS A 127 -9.36 -2.21 -21.27
C HIS A 127 -10.51 -1.22 -21.06
N GLN A 128 -11.73 -1.71 -20.94
CA GLN A 128 -12.92 -0.89 -20.70
C GLN A 128 -12.78 -0.07 -19.41
N VAL A 129 -12.34 -0.70 -18.30
CA VAL A 129 -12.15 -0.03 -17.02
C VAL A 129 -11.02 1.00 -17.09
N VAL A 130 -9.91 0.68 -17.75
CA VAL A 130 -8.80 1.61 -18.01
C VAL A 130 -9.32 2.83 -18.76
N ASN A 131 -10.14 2.63 -19.80
CA ASN A 131 -10.69 3.72 -20.62
C ASN A 131 -11.69 4.61 -19.85
N TYR A 132 -12.44 4.09 -18.90
CA TYR A 132 -13.30 4.90 -18.02
C TYR A 132 -12.51 6.01 -17.31
N ILE A 133 -11.25 5.73 -16.96
CA ILE A 133 -10.35 6.66 -16.26
C ILE A 133 -9.55 7.48 -17.27
N TYR A 134 -8.92 6.81 -18.22
CA TYR A 134 -7.95 7.38 -19.16
C TYR A 134 -8.53 8.50 -20.02
N TYR A 135 -9.69 8.28 -20.64
CA TYR A 135 -10.34 9.28 -21.49
C TYR A 135 -11.00 10.43 -20.72
N LYS A 136 -11.06 10.33 -19.39
CA LYS A 136 -11.42 11.44 -18.51
C LYS A 136 -10.20 12.24 -18.04
N GLY A 137 -9.01 11.94 -18.56
CA GLY A 137 -7.76 12.59 -18.17
C GLY A 137 -7.16 12.07 -16.86
N GLY A 138 -7.70 10.98 -16.30
CA GLY A 138 -7.19 10.37 -15.09
C GLY A 138 -5.97 9.48 -15.36
N TYR A 139 -5.21 9.23 -14.30
CA TYR A 139 -4.12 8.26 -14.25
C TYR A 139 -4.64 6.91 -13.77
N VAL A 140 -4.21 5.84 -14.40
CA VAL A 140 -4.60 4.48 -14.03
C VAL A 140 -3.39 3.60 -13.85
N MET A 141 -3.29 2.95 -12.71
CA MET A 141 -2.25 1.98 -12.36
C MET A 141 -2.89 0.59 -12.32
N ILE A 142 -2.40 -0.33 -13.11
CA ILE A 142 -2.81 -1.73 -13.12
C ILE A 142 -1.66 -2.62 -12.65
N ASN A 143 -1.99 -3.73 -11.98
CA ASN A 143 -1.00 -4.64 -11.41
C ASN A 143 -1.34 -6.12 -11.58
N THR A 144 -0.50 -6.99 -11.00
CA THR A 144 -0.88 -8.35 -10.65
C THR A 144 -1.18 -8.41 -9.15
N HIS A 145 -2.39 -8.87 -8.78
CA HIS A 145 -2.88 -8.84 -7.41
C HIS A 145 -3.47 -10.21 -7.02
N HIS A 146 -3.21 -10.65 -5.78
CA HIS A 146 -3.62 -11.96 -5.29
C HIS A 146 -3.21 -13.12 -6.20
N SER A 147 -2.07 -12.98 -6.84
CA SER A 147 -1.46 -13.99 -7.72
C SER A 147 -1.24 -15.31 -6.98
N LYS A 148 -1.31 -16.43 -7.71
CA LYS A 148 -1.26 -17.79 -7.18
C LYS A 148 -0.12 -18.05 -6.19
N TYR A 149 1.06 -17.46 -6.43
CA TYR A 149 2.25 -17.65 -5.59
C TYR A 149 2.67 -16.38 -4.83
N GLU A 150 1.86 -15.35 -4.84
CA GLU A 150 2.14 -14.08 -4.15
C GLU A 150 2.32 -14.26 -2.64
N ARG A 151 1.56 -15.19 -2.03
CA ARG A 151 1.66 -15.53 -0.60
C ARG A 151 2.68 -16.63 -0.29
N ASN A 152 3.35 -17.18 -1.31
CA ASN A 152 4.43 -18.17 -1.16
C ASN A 152 5.40 -18.10 -2.33
N ILE A 153 6.22 -17.08 -2.37
CA ILE A 153 7.12 -16.76 -3.49
C ILE A 153 8.17 -17.84 -3.78
N ARG A 154 8.53 -18.68 -2.80
CA ARG A 154 9.49 -19.79 -2.99
C ARG A 154 8.83 -21.03 -3.60
N LYS A 155 7.49 -21.07 -3.64
CA LYS A 155 6.79 -22.20 -4.24
C LYS A 155 6.93 -22.15 -5.75
N ASP A 156 7.53 -23.20 -6.31
CA ASP A 156 7.65 -23.41 -7.76
C ASP A 156 8.25 -22.19 -8.50
N ILE A 157 9.44 -21.76 -8.06
CA ILE A 157 10.13 -20.57 -8.56
C ILE A 157 10.22 -20.55 -10.09
N LYS A 158 10.56 -21.70 -10.72
CA LYS A 158 10.70 -21.81 -12.17
C LYS A 158 9.40 -21.46 -12.90
N ASN A 159 8.30 -22.12 -12.55
CA ASN A 159 7.00 -21.87 -13.20
C ASN A 159 6.45 -20.49 -12.81
N ASN A 160 6.74 -19.99 -11.60
CA ASN A 160 6.34 -18.66 -11.20
C ASN A 160 7.02 -17.58 -12.07
N LYS A 161 8.31 -17.72 -12.37
CA LYS A 161 9.04 -16.84 -13.30
C LYS A 161 8.41 -16.86 -14.71
N ILE A 162 8.13 -18.06 -15.26
CA ILE A 162 7.48 -18.21 -16.57
C ILE A 162 6.09 -17.54 -16.58
N ARG A 163 5.30 -17.77 -15.55
CA ARG A 163 3.96 -17.23 -15.39
C ARG A 163 3.95 -15.71 -15.35
N LEU A 164 4.76 -15.10 -14.49
CA LEU A 164 4.85 -13.64 -14.36
C LEU A 164 5.34 -12.98 -15.65
N SER A 165 6.34 -13.59 -16.32
CA SER A 165 6.79 -13.10 -17.63
C SER A 165 5.70 -13.21 -18.69
N SER A 166 4.96 -14.34 -18.72
CA SER A 166 3.85 -14.50 -19.68
C SER A 166 2.76 -13.44 -19.46
N PHE A 167 2.39 -13.16 -18.21
CA PHE A 167 1.39 -12.12 -17.91
C PHE A 167 1.88 -10.75 -18.37
N TRP A 168 3.07 -10.33 -17.92
CA TRP A 168 3.57 -9.00 -18.24
C TRP A 168 3.86 -8.81 -19.73
N LYS A 169 4.24 -9.85 -20.45
CA LYS A 169 4.36 -9.78 -21.91
C LYS A 169 3.00 -9.47 -22.55
N GLN A 170 1.97 -10.26 -22.25
CA GLN A 170 0.63 -10.09 -22.83
C GLN A 170 0.01 -8.74 -22.45
N ILE A 171 0.11 -8.35 -21.17
CA ILE A 171 -0.42 -7.06 -20.67
C ILE A 171 0.29 -5.90 -21.38
N SER A 172 1.61 -5.94 -21.46
CA SER A 172 2.42 -4.86 -22.04
C SER A 172 2.17 -4.70 -23.54
N GLU A 173 2.08 -5.82 -24.28
CA GLU A 173 1.75 -5.81 -25.71
C GLU A 173 0.34 -5.28 -25.95
N TYR A 174 -0.64 -5.69 -25.12
CA TYR A 174 -2.03 -5.25 -25.28
C TYR A 174 -2.22 -3.76 -25.04
N PHE A 175 -1.52 -3.19 -24.05
CA PHE A 175 -1.64 -1.78 -23.67
C PHE A 175 -0.54 -0.87 -24.24
N ILE A 176 0.20 -1.31 -25.24
CA ILE A 176 1.40 -0.62 -25.76
C ILE A 176 1.14 0.82 -26.23
N ASN A 177 -0.05 1.11 -26.74
CA ASN A 177 -0.41 2.41 -27.31
C ASN A 177 -0.86 3.47 -26.29
N TYR A 178 -0.95 3.10 -25.00
CA TYR A 178 -1.24 4.05 -23.95
C TYR A 178 -0.01 4.89 -23.58
N GLY A 179 -0.21 6.20 -23.37
CA GLY A 179 0.86 7.13 -22.97
C GLY A 179 1.08 7.20 -21.44
N ASP A 180 1.50 8.37 -20.97
CA ASP A 180 1.95 8.66 -19.59
C ASP A 180 0.94 8.29 -18.50
N ARG A 181 -0.37 8.30 -18.81
CA ARG A 181 -1.42 8.09 -17.80
C ARG A 181 -1.78 6.62 -17.54
N LEU A 182 -1.14 5.66 -18.25
CA LEU A 182 -1.23 4.25 -17.89
C LEU A 182 0.09 3.79 -17.29
N ILE A 183 0.03 3.28 -16.06
CA ILE A 183 1.16 2.92 -15.22
C ILE A 183 1.05 1.44 -14.89
N PHE A 184 2.16 0.73 -14.86
CA PHE A 184 2.22 -0.67 -14.45
C PHE A 184 2.84 -0.78 -13.05
N GLU A 185 2.22 -1.54 -12.17
CA GLU A 185 2.80 -1.97 -10.91
C GLU A 185 3.03 -3.48 -10.96
N LEU A 186 4.26 -3.93 -10.77
CA LEU A 186 4.66 -5.29 -11.10
C LEU A 186 3.83 -6.36 -10.39
N TRP A 187 3.67 -6.25 -9.09
CA TRP A 187 2.76 -7.07 -8.29
C TRP A 187 2.43 -6.38 -6.96
N ASN A 188 1.49 -6.98 -6.22
CA ASN A 188 0.94 -6.37 -5.03
C ASN A 188 1.86 -6.54 -3.80
N GLU A 189 1.78 -7.67 -3.12
CA GLU A 189 2.45 -7.93 -1.84
C GLU A 189 3.15 -9.29 -1.84
N PRO A 190 4.30 -9.43 -2.51
CA PRO A 190 4.99 -10.70 -2.60
C PRO A 190 5.58 -11.11 -1.25
N VAL A 191 5.08 -12.23 -0.68
CA VAL A 191 5.53 -12.76 0.60
C VAL A 191 5.76 -14.27 0.55
N HIS A 192 6.56 -14.78 1.49
CA HIS A 192 6.75 -16.20 1.69
C HIS A 192 6.00 -16.65 2.94
N ASN A 193 5.09 -17.63 2.79
CA ASN A 193 4.30 -18.22 3.87
C ASN A 193 3.63 -17.19 4.81
N SER A 194 3.14 -16.08 4.24
CA SER A 194 2.55 -14.96 4.98
C SER A 194 3.47 -14.31 6.01
N ASN A 195 4.78 -14.47 5.86
CA ASN A 195 5.77 -13.71 6.62
C ASN A 195 5.88 -12.29 6.08
N TRP A 196 5.27 -11.34 6.75
CA TRP A 196 5.28 -9.92 6.35
C TRP A 196 6.57 -9.16 6.64
N CYS A 197 7.46 -9.75 7.43
CA CYS A 197 8.73 -9.14 7.75
C CYS A 197 9.81 -9.46 6.71
N GLY A 198 9.74 -10.67 6.16
CA GLY A 198 10.72 -11.20 5.22
C GLY A 198 12.05 -11.61 5.85
N PHE A 199 12.78 -12.37 5.08
CA PHE A 199 14.19 -12.65 5.30
C PHE A 199 14.98 -12.05 4.14
N GLU A 200 16.28 -11.97 4.28
CA GLU A 200 17.15 -11.47 3.22
C GLU A 200 16.94 -12.27 1.91
N GLU A 201 16.93 -13.59 1.99
CA GLU A 201 16.77 -14.45 0.81
C GLU A 201 15.41 -14.29 0.13
N ASP A 202 14.35 -14.00 0.90
CA ASP A 202 13.03 -13.69 0.34
C ASP A 202 13.04 -12.36 -0.41
N SER A 203 13.71 -11.36 0.17
CA SER A 203 13.87 -10.05 -0.48
C SER A 203 14.70 -10.15 -1.74
N LEU A 204 15.78 -10.94 -1.72
CA LEU A 204 16.60 -11.19 -2.91
C LEU A 204 15.80 -11.88 -4.01
N LEU A 205 14.98 -12.87 -3.67
CA LEU A 205 14.10 -13.53 -4.63
C LEU A 205 13.04 -12.58 -5.23
N VAL A 206 12.48 -11.69 -4.42
CA VAL A 206 11.55 -10.65 -4.91
C VAL A 206 12.26 -9.72 -5.90
N ASN A 207 13.50 -9.34 -5.62
CA ASN A 207 14.29 -8.52 -6.55
C ASN A 207 14.51 -9.22 -7.90
N GLU A 208 14.79 -10.54 -7.90
CA GLU A 208 14.92 -11.32 -9.14
C GLU A 208 13.62 -11.37 -9.95
N TYR A 209 12.48 -11.54 -9.27
CA TYR A 209 11.16 -11.48 -9.93
C TYR A 209 10.88 -10.11 -10.51
N ASN A 210 11.18 -9.04 -9.75
CA ASN A 210 10.99 -7.67 -10.20
C ASN A 210 11.82 -7.35 -11.45
N GLU A 211 13.08 -7.75 -11.46
CA GLU A 211 13.97 -7.57 -12.61
C GLU A 211 13.45 -8.30 -13.84
N LEU A 212 13.06 -9.56 -13.70
CA LEU A 212 12.51 -10.38 -14.77
C LEU A 212 11.24 -9.74 -15.39
N MET A 213 10.31 -9.27 -14.54
CA MET A 213 9.08 -8.63 -15.00
C MET A 213 9.37 -7.29 -15.69
N LEU A 214 10.25 -6.47 -15.11
CA LEU A 214 10.65 -5.18 -15.70
C LEU A 214 11.30 -5.39 -17.09
N GLU A 215 12.27 -6.31 -17.20
CA GLU A 215 12.88 -6.65 -18.48
C GLU A 215 11.83 -7.13 -19.51
N THR A 216 10.89 -7.97 -19.07
CA THR A 216 9.83 -8.47 -19.95
C THR A 216 9.00 -7.32 -20.49
N ILE A 217 8.61 -6.36 -19.66
CA ILE A 217 7.87 -5.17 -20.07
C ILE A 217 8.70 -4.35 -21.08
N ARG A 218 9.96 -4.07 -20.78
CA ARG A 218 10.85 -3.26 -21.65
C ARG A 218 11.07 -3.90 -23.02
N LYS A 219 11.21 -5.23 -23.06
CA LYS A 219 11.41 -6.00 -24.31
C LYS A 219 10.22 -5.93 -25.28
N THR A 220 9.02 -5.59 -24.80
CA THR A 220 7.85 -5.39 -25.70
C THR A 220 7.95 -4.13 -26.56
N GLY A 221 8.84 -3.21 -26.23
CA GLY A 221 9.12 -2.04 -27.06
C GLY A 221 8.07 -0.92 -26.96
N GLY A 222 8.04 -0.05 -27.97
CA GLY A 222 7.08 1.06 -28.05
C GLY A 222 7.09 1.95 -26.80
N ASN A 223 5.90 2.32 -26.33
CA ASN A 223 5.74 3.12 -25.11
C ASN A 223 6.28 2.41 -23.85
N ASN A 224 6.35 1.09 -23.85
CA ASN A 224 6.78 0.31 -22.70
C ASN A 224 8.28 0.48 -22.38
N ILE A 225 9.09 0.96 -23.32
CA ILE A 225 10.50 1.32 -23.07
C ILE A 225 10.60 2.43 -22.01
N LYS A 226 9.64 3.36 -22.00
CA LYS A 226 9.62 4.53 -21.11
C LYS A 226 8.42 4.56 -20.14
N ARG A 227 7.53 3.57 -20.21
CA ARG A 227 6.36 3.52 -19.33
C ARG A 227 6.80 3.48 -17.88
N LEU A 228 6.16 4.29 -17.04
CA LEU A 228 6.38 4.22 -15.59
C LEU A 228 5.98 2.84 -15.06
N VAL A 229 6.94 2.17 -14.43
CA VAL A 229 6.76 0.88 -13.76
C VAL A 229 7.02 1.04 -12.27
N ILE A 230 6.05 0.63 -11.45
CA ILE A 230 6.11 0.70 -10.00
C ILE A 230 6.56 -0.65 -9.46
N ILE A 231 7.59 -0.66 -8.63
CA ILE A 231 8.31 -1.84 -8.19
C ILE A 231 8.21 -1.99 -6.68
N PRO A 232 7.59 -3.05 -6.16
CA PRO A 232 7.51 -3.27 -4.72
C PRO A 232 8.79 -3.89 -4.16
N PRO A 233 9.25 -3.51 -2.96
CA PRO A 233 10.11 -4.34 -2.15
C PRO A 233 9.36 -5.58 -1.66
N TYR A 234 10.00 -6.43 -0.88
CA TYR A 234 9.32 -7.55 -0.24
C TYR A 234 8.07 -7.09 0.52
N ALA A 235 6.93 -7.76 0.30
CA ALA A 235 5.61 -7.44 0.86
C ALA A 235 5.12 -6.01 0.56
N ALA A 236 5.69 -5.29 -0.41
CA ALA A 236 5.50 -3.85 -0.61
C ALA A 236 5.70 -3.04 0.70
N ASN A 237 6.48 -3.54 1.63
CA ASN A 237 6.55 -3.02 2.99
C ASN A 237 7.65 -1.95 3.13
N GLY A 238 7.31 -0.83 3.80
CA GLY A 238 8.25 0.22 4.16
C GLY A 238 9.09 -0.08 5.42
N ASN A 239 9.10 -1.33 5.91
CA ASN A 239 9.93 -1.70 7.06
C ASN A 239 11.41 -1.78 6.67
N LEU A 240 12.26 -1.75 7.70
CA LEU A 240 13.70 -1.76 7.51
C LEU A 240 14.21 -2.98 6.74
N VAL A 241 13.80 -4.20 7.12
CA VAL A 241 14.31 -5.44 6.51
C VAL A 241 14.00 -5.48 5.02
N SER A 242 12.78 -5.09 4.64
CA SER A 242 12.37 -5.02 3.24
C SER A 242 13.16 -3.99 2.45
N LEU A 243 13.38 -2.78 3.00
CA LEU A 243 14.06 -1.70 2.28
C LEU A 243 15.59 -1.82 2.30
N LEU A 244 16.17 -2.39 3.34
CA LEU A 244 17.61 -2.68 3.40
C LEU A 244 18.05 -3.63 2.29
N ASN A 245 17.23 -4.64 2.00
CA ASN A 245 17.51 -5.67 1.00
C ASN A 245 16.87 -5.38 -0.37
N PHE A 246 16.22 -4.23 -0.54
CA PHE A 246 15.58 -3.84 -1.78
C PHE A 246 16.59 -3.35 -2.82
N LYS A 247 16.77 -4.10 -3.90
CA LYS A 247 17.61 -3.71 -5.04
C LYS A 247 16.76 -2.96 -6.06
N PHE A 248 16.60 -1.66 -5.84
CA PHE A 248 15.89 -0.82 -6.79
C PHE A 248 16.71 -0.68 -8.09
N PRO A 249 16.10 -0.83 -9.30
CA PRO A 249 16.80 -0.80 -10.58
C PRO A 249 17.13 0.64 -11.00
N ILE A 250 18.12 1.26 -10.37
CA ILE A 250 18.55 2.65 -10.64
C ILE A 250 19.01 2.88 -12.08
N TYR A 251 19.34 1.82 -12.81
CA TYR A 251 19.71 1.87 -14.23
C TYR A 251 18.48 2.16 -15.13
N ASP A 252 17.28 1.85 -14.69
CA ASP A 252 16.03 2.15 -15.40
C ASP A 252 15.41 3.45 -14.88
N LYS A 253 15.46 4.49 -15.71
CA LYS A 253 15.02 5.85 -15.33
C LYS A 253 13.49 6.01 -15.28
N TYR A 254 12.73 4.98 -15.63
CA TYR A 254 11.27 5.03 -15.73
C TYR A 254 10.61 4.12 -14.69
N THR A 255 11.18 4.09 -13.50
CA THR A 255 10.69 3.28 -12.37
C THR A 255 10.44 4.12 -11.13
N ALA A 256 9.59 3.62 -10.23
CA ALA A 256 9.38 4.15 -8.90
C ALA A 256 9.14 3.00 -7.90
N ALA A 257 9.40 3.21 -6.62
CA ALA A 257 9.17 2.23 -5.57
C ALA A 257 7.70 2.25 -5.11
N SER A 258 7.11 1.06 -4.90
CA SER A 258 5.76 0.86 -4.34
C SER A 258 5.84 0.55 -2.86
N ILE A 259 5.13 1.30 -2.02
CA ILE A 259 5.06 1.05 -0.58
C ILE A 259 3.61 1.01 -0.11
N HIS A 260 3.28 0.01 0.70
CA HIS A 260 2.02 -0.07 1.41
C HIS A 260 2.18 0.42 2.84
N MET A 261 1.29 1.31 3.27
CA MET A 261 1.33 1.95 4.59
C MET A 261 0.15 1.50 5.46
N TYR A 262 0.28 0.30 6.03
CA TYR A 262 -0.69 -0.25 6.98
C TYR A 262 -0.14 -0.28 8.41
N ARG A 263 0.36 0.88 8.87
CA ARG A 263 0.84 1.08 10.24
C ARG A 263 0.11 2.25 10.91
N PRO A 264 -0.14 2.16 12.20
CA PRO A 264 0.15 1.03 13.10
C PRO A 264 -0.86 -0.11 12.89
N SER A 265 -0.40 -1.34 12.96
CA SER A 265 -1.27 -2.51 12.98
C SER A 265 -2.38 -2.38 14.00
N GLY A 266 -3.13 -3.09 14.48
CA GLY A 266 -4.16 -2.85 15.49
C GLY A 266 -5.13 -1.68 15.22
N PHE A 267 -4.64 -0.54 14.76
CA PHE A 267 -5.50 0.59 14.36
C PHE A 267 -6.04 0.42 12.94
N VAL A 268 -5.15 0.15 11.98
CA VAL A 268 -5.54 0.05 10.56
C VAL A 268 -6.43 -1.16 10.29
N ASP A 269 -6.28 -2.26 11.04
CA ASP A 269 -7.09 -3.48 10.95
C ASP A 269 -8.37 -3.44 11.81
N GLY A 270 -8.64 -2.31 12.48
CA GLY A 270 -9.87 -2.08 13.24
C GLY A 270 -9.95 -2.85 14.57
N VAL A 271 -8.84 -3.26 15.17
CA VAL A 271 -8.78 -3.84 16.52
C VAL A 271 -8.77 -2.74 17.58
N LYS A 272 -8.09 -1.62 17.32
CA LYS A 272 -7.98 -0.48 18.22
C LYS A 272 -8.64 0.75 17.60
N LYS A 273 -9.45 1.47 18.40
CA LYS A 273 -10.18 2.66 17.93
C LYS A 273 -9.33 3.92 17.82
N GLU A 274 -8.39 4.10 18.74
CA GLU A 274 -7.67 5.35 18.92
C GLU A 274 -6.31 5.32 18.22
N LEU A 275 -5.99 6.42 17.56
CA LEU A 275 -4.66 6.71 17.02
C LEU A 275 -3.86 7.51 18.06
N THR A 276 -3.44 6.84 19.13
CA THR A 276 -2.66 7.46 20.20
C THR A 276 -1.33 8.02 19.70
N ILE A 277 -0.68 8.90 20.45
CA ILE A 277 0.65 9.43 20.13
C ILE A 277 1.65 8.29 19.89
N GLN A 278 1.61 7.24 20.72
CA GLN A 278 2.46 6.07 20.52
C GLN A 278 2.22 5.38 19.17
N ARG A 279 0.97 5.26 18.73
CA ARG A 279 0.65 4.68 17.42
C ARG A 279 1.01 5.61 16.27
N GLN A 280 0.92 6.92 16.45
CA GLN A 280 1.39 7.88 15.45
C GLN A 280 2.92 7.78 15.25
N SER A 281 3.67 7.50 16.32
CA SER A 281 5.12 7.31 16.22
C SER A 281 5.52 6.13 15.33
N ASP A 282 4.69 5.09 15.23
CA ASP A 282 4.93 3.97 14.30
C ASP A 282 4.82 4.41 12.83
N ILE A 283 3.87 5.32 12.53
CA ILE A 283 3.76 5.90 11.17
C ILE A 283 5.02 6.71 10.87
N PHE A 284 5.43 7.59 11.80
CA PHE A 284 6.60 8.45 11.64
C PHE A 284 7.87 7.63 11.44
N PHE A 285 8.00 6.52 12.16
CA PHE A 285 9.13 5.62 12.02
C PHE A 285 9.22 5.02 10.63
N VAL A 286 8.12 4.49 10.09
CA VAL A 286 8.12 3.91 8.74
C VAL A 286 8.44 4.98 7.69
N PHE A 287 7.88 6.18 7.79
CA PHE A 287 8.21 7.26 6.87
C PHE A 287 9.67 7.72 6.96
N ARG A 288 10.28 7.62 8.14
CA ARG A 288 11.72 7.87 8.30
C ARG A 288 12.56 6.85 7.54
N ILE A 289 12.23 5.56 7.63
CA ILE A 289 12.90 4.51 6.86
C ILE A 289 12.71 4.74 5.35
N ILE A 290 11.48 5.05 4.92
CA ILE A 290 11.19 5.37 3.51
C ILE A 290 12.03 6.58 3.06
N LYS A 291 12.14 7.61 3.88
CA LYS A 291 12.99 8.77 3.59
C LYS A 291 14.44 8.35 3.39
N GLU A 292 15.02 7.63 4.35
CA GLU A 292 16.44 7.25 4.35
C GLU A 292 16.79 6.30 3.20
N TYR A 293 15.97 5.27 2.99
CA TYR A 293 16.27 4.20 2.01
C TYR A 293 15.81 4.49 0.59
N LEU A 294 14.86 5.41 0.40
CA LEU A 294 14.33 5.74 -0.93
C LEU A 294 14.50 7.22 -1.28
N TYR A 295 13.95 8.13 -0.49
CA TYR A 295 13.94 9.56 -0.81
C TYR A 295 15.35 10.16 -0.88
N ASP A 296 16.17 9.93 0.13
CA ASP A 296 17.55 10.45 0.21
C ASP A 296 18.45 9.83 -0.87
N LYS A 297 18.07 8.66 -1.40
CA LYS A 297 18.69 8.03 -2.56
C LYS A 297 18.11 8.48 -3.90
N ASN A 298 17.26 9.51 -3.89
CA ASN A 298 16.62 10.08 -5.07
C ASN A 298 15.72 9.09 -5.85
N ILE A 299 15.19 8.05 -5.19
CA ILE A 299 14.26 7.09 -5.77
C ILE A 299 12.85 7.67 -5.74
N PRO A 300 12.11 7.70 -6.87
CA PRO A 300 10.70 8.09 -6.88
C PRO A 300 9.86 7.09 -6.09
N ILE A 301 8.84 7.56 -5.35
CA ILE A 301 8.05 6.76 -4.41
C ILE A 301 6.57 6.89 -4.70
N VAL A 302 5.83 5.80 -4.54
CA VAL A 302 4.37 5.76 -4.50
C VAL A 302 3.94 5.03 -3.23
N ILE A 303 3.10 5.64 -2.41
CA ILE A 303 2.36 4.93 -1.36
C ILE A 303 1.14 4.31 -2.03
N SER A 304 1.31 3.13 -2.61
CA SER A 304 0.32 2.51 -3.50
C SER A 304 -0.88 1.92 -2.78
N GLU A 305 -0.78 1.70 -1.47
CA GLU A 305 -1.91 1.39 -0.60
C GLU A 305 -1.73 1.98 0.80
N PHE A 306 -2.81 2.55 1.34
CA PHE A 306 -2.97 2.83 2.74
C PHE A 306 -4.44 2.93 3.10
N GLY A 307 -4.79 2.77 4.37
CA GLY A 307 -6.16 2.89 4.82
C GLY A 307 -6.33 2.42 6.26
N ALA A 308 -7.51 2.63 6.82
CA ALA A 308 -7.91 2.09 8.11
C ALA A 308 -9.37 1.66 8.07
N ILE A 309 -9.63 0.46 8.63
CA ILE A 309 -10.98 -0.11 8.73
C ILE A 309 -11.84 0.78 9.62
N ASP A 310 -13.10 0.97 9.20
CA ASP A 310 -14.08 1.68 10.02
C ASP A 310 -14.38 0.89 11.32
N TYR A 311 -14.14 1.55 12.43
CA TYR A 311 -14.42 1.02 13.77
C TYR A 311 -15.27 2.02 14.58
N ASN A 312 -16.17 2.76 13.92
CA ASN A 312 -16.90 3.90 14.47
C ASN A 312 -15.93 4.93 15.08
N ASN A 313 -14.89 5.28 14.34
CA ASN A 313 -13.78 6.13 14.77
C ASN A 313 -13.36 7.11 13.67
N LEU A 314 -14.33 7.72 12.99
CA LEU A 314 -14.09 8.60 11.84
C LEU A 314 -13.03 9.67 12.12
N ASN A 315 -13.08 10.36 13.25
CA ASN A 315 -12.10 11.40 13.59
C ASN A 315 -10.66 10.86 13.66
N GLU A 316 -10.48 9.64 14.15
CA GLU A 316 -9.17 9.01 14.23
C GLU A 316 -8.69 8.54 12.84
N ARG A 317 -9.60 8.06 11.99
CA ARG A 317 -9.30 7.75 10.58
C ARG A 317 -8.91 9.02 9.81
N ILE A 318 -9.58 10.14 10.05
CA ILE A 318 -9.25 11.45 9.50
C ILE A 318 -7.83 11.86 9.89
N LYS A 319 -7.46 11.78 11.17
CA LYS A 319 -6.09 12.05 11.65
C LYS A 319 -5.06 11.16 10.96
N PHE A 320 -5.37 9.86 10.83
CA PHE A 320 -4.51 8.90 10.13
C PHE A 320 -4.26 9.33 8.68
N VAL A 321 -5.32 9.64 7.94
CA VAL A 321 -5.22 10.09 6.55
C VAL A 321 -4.44 11.40 6.44
N GLN A 322 -4.65 12.36 7.33
CA GLN A 322 -3.89 13.61 7.39
C GLN A 322 -2.39 13.37 7.56
N ILE A 323 -2.01 12.47 8.47
CA ILE A 323 -0.60 12.15 8.72
C ILE A 323 -0.01 11.49 7.48
N VAL A 324 -0.61 10.41 7.00
CA VAL A 324 -0.07 9.64 5.87
C VAL A 324 0.01 10.51 4.60
N SER A 325 -1.04 11.24 4.26
CA SER A 325 -1.04 12.10 3.07
C SER A 325 -0.03 13.23 3.15
N LYS A 326 0.11 13.89 4.32
CA LYS A 326 1.10 14.94 4.52
C LYS A 326 2.53 14.45 4.36
N PHE A 327 2.87 13.31 4.98
CA PHE A 327 4.21 12.73 4.84
C PHE A 327 4.48 12.28 3.41
N SER A 328 3.53 11.60 2.78
CA SER A 328 3.64 11.17 1.38
C SER A 328 3.86 12.36 0.45
N HIS A 329 3.05 13.41 0.57
CA HIS A 329 3.16 14.61 -0.25
C HIS A 329 4.50 15.32 -0.06
N SER A 330 5.02 15.40 1.17
CA SER A 330 6.34 15.97 1.47
C SER A 330 7.49 15.19 0.84
N LEU A 331 7.35 13.88 0.66
CA LEU A 331 8.29 13.04 -0.08
C LEU A 331 8.10 13.11 -1.61
N GLY A 332 7.15 13.90 -2.11
CA GLY A 332 6.77 13.94 -3.53
C GLY A 332 6.10 12.65 -4.02
N ALA A 333 5.55 11.87 -3.11
CA ALA A 333 4.90 10.61 -3.38
C ALA A 333 3.37 10.78 -3.43
N PRO A 334 2.69 10.38 -4.50
CA PRO A 334 1.23 10.17 -4.47
C PRO A 334 0.90 9.04 -3.50
N CYS A 335 -0.26 9.12 -2.82
CA CYS A 335 -0.73 8.04 -1.97
C CYS A 335 -2.15 7.61 -2.36
N PHE A 336 -2.39 6.29 -2.32
CA PHE A 336 -3.63 5.67 -2.76
C PHE A 336 -4.37 5.08 -1.58
N TYR A 337 -5.53 5.67 -1.26
CA TYR A 337 -6.39 5.14 -0.21
C TYR A 337 -7.07 3.84 -0.69
N TRP A 338 -7.00 2.79 0.13
CA TRP A 338 -7.65 1.52 -0.14
C TRP A 338 -9.16 1.63 0.11
N ASP A 339 -9.94 1.71 -0.96
CA ASP A 339 -11.40 1.62 -0.91
C ASP A 339 -11.81 0.21 -1.40
N ASP A 340 -12.29 -0.63 -0.48
CA ASP A 340 -12.78 -1.97 -0.77
C ASP A 340 -14.31 -2.03 -1.01
N GLY A 341 -14.94 -0.86 -1.10
CA GLY A 341 -16.38 -0.70 -1.19
C GLY A 341 -17.07 -0.78 0.17
N VAL A 342 -18.22 -0.14 0.26
CA VAL A 342 -19.04 -0.17 1.48
C VAL A 342 -19.98 -1.36 1.44
N MET A 343 -19.75 -2.35 2.28
CA MET A 343 -20.57 -3.54 2.41
C MET A 343 -21.47 -3.46 3.64
N LYS A 344 -22.78 -3.63 3.46
CA LYS A 344 -23.72 -3.73 4.57
C LYS A 344 -23.27 -4.83 5.54
N LYS A 345 -23.24 -4.51 6.85
CA LYS A 345 -22.90 -5.42 7.96
C LYS A 345 -21.43 -5.84 8.11
N LYS A 346 -20.49 -5.29 7.36
CA LYS A 346 -19.06 -5.54 7.56
C LYS A 346 -18.33 -4.24 7.83
N ARG A 347 -17.33 -4.28 8.70
CA ARG A 347 -16.35 -3.21 8.81
C ARG A 347 -15.46 -3.27 7.57
N THR A 348 -15.29 -2.14 6.88
CA THR A 348 -14.55 -2.05 5.63
C THR A 348 -13.68 -0.80 5.64
N PHE A 349 -12.75 -0.74 4.70
CA PHE A 349 -12.01 0.49 4.42
C PHE A 349 -12.85 1.47 3.61
N GLY A 350 -13.93 1.00 2.97
CA GLY A 350 -14.72 1.73 1.99
C GLY A 350 -15.23 3.08 2.49
N ILE A 351 -15.13 4.07 1.61
CA ILE A 351 -15.59 5.44 1.84
C ILE A 351 -16.69 5.88 0.87
N PHE A 352 -16.89 5.10 -0.20
CA PHE A 352 -17.87 5.36 -1.25
C PHE A 352 -18.72 4.11 -1.51
N ASP A 353 -20.04 4.22 -1.38
CA ASP A 353 -20.96 3.13 -1.71
C ASP A 353 -21.15 3.05 -3.23
N ARG A 354 -20.55 2.05 -3.83
CA ARG A 354 -20.53 1.82 -5.27
C ARG A 354 -21.89 1.37 -5.84
N ASN A 355 -22.81 0.88 -5.00
CA ASN A 355 -24.15 0.49 -5.43
C ASN A 355 -25.09 1.69 -5.52
N THR A 356 -25.00 2.61 -4.56
CA THR A 356 -25.86 3.80 -4.48
C THR A 356 -25.21 5.03 -5.06
N LEU A 357 -23.92 4.99 -5.41
CA LEU A 357 -23.10 6.10 -5.86
C LEU A 357 -23.05 7.26 -4.84
N LYS A 358 -23.08 6.93 -3.55
CA LYS A 358 -23.07 7.91 -2.46
C LYS A 358 -21.80 7.80 -1.62
N TRP A 359 -21.28 8.95 -1.24
CA TRP A 359 -20.20 9.05 -0.27
C TRP A 359 -20.72 8.71 1.13
N VAL A 360 -20.02 7.80 1.83
CA VAL A 360 -20.33 7.44 3.22
C VAL A 360 -19.40 8.20 4.17
N PHE A 361 -18.14 8.35 3.79
CA PHE A 361 -17.14 9.11 4.55
C PHE A 361 -16.43 10.12 3.62
N PRO A 362 -17.14 11.17 3.15
CA PRO A 362 -16.57 12.14 2.23
C PRO A 362 -15.40 12.91 2.85
N GLU A 363 -15.36 13.06 4.17
CA GLU A 363 -14.33 13.80 4.91
C GLU A 363 -12.94 13.17 4.72
N ILE A 364 -12.87 11.84 4.64
CA ILE A 364 -11.61 11.13 4.39
C ILE A 364 -11.06 11.49 3.01
N ASN A 365 -11.91 11.50 2.00
CA ASN A 365 -11.52 11.90 0.65
C ASN A 365 -11.12 13.37 0.57
N ASP A 366 -11.92 14.26 1.21
CA ASP A 366 -11.69 15.69 1.14
C ASP A 366 -10.34 16.07 1.73
N ILE A 367 -10.00 15.51 2.89
CA ILE A 367 -8.70 15.73 3.53
C ILE A 367 -7.55 15.24 2.65
N LEU A 368 -7.69 14.06 2.06
CA LEU A 368 -6.71 13.51 1.14
C LEU A 368 -6.49 14.44 -0.06
N VAL A 369 -7.57 14.90 -0.69
CA VAL A 369 -7.51 15.80 -1.85
C VAL A 369 -6.99 17.19 -1.49
N GLU A 370 -7.43 17.76 -0.37
CA GLU A 370 -7.00 19.09 0.09
C GLU A 370 -5.50 19.14 0.40
N GLU A 371 -4.92 18.06 0.93
CA GLU A 371 -3.48 18.01 1.17
C GLU A 371 -2.68 18.22 -0.12
N TYR A 372 -3.09 17.58 -1.22
CA TYR A 372 -2.36 17.68 -2.51
C TYR A 372 -2.67 18.94 -3.32
N LYS A 373 -3.64 19.76 -2.89
CA LYS A 373 -3.84 21.11 -3.44
C LYS A 373 -2.89 22.13 -2.82
N ARG A 374 -2.33 21.84 -1.65
CA ARG A 374 -1.40 22.71 -0.95
C ARG A 374 0.01 22.56 -1.50
N LYS A 375 0.88 23.47 -1.13
CA LYS A 375 2.32 23.28 -1.29
C LYS A 375 2.76 22.18 -0.30
N PRO A 376 3.56 21.19 -0.72
CA PRO A 376 4.04 20.18 0.20
C PRO A 376 4.85 20.82 1.34
N SER A 377 4.69 20.30 2.56
CA SER A 377 5.51 20.70 3.69
C SER A 377 6.95 20.33 3.42
N LYS A 378 7.90 21.11 3.94
CA LYS A 378 9.29 20.69 3.90
C LYS A 378 9.48 19.48 4.80
N ILE A 379 10.34 18.57 4.39
CA ILE A 379 10.60 17.33 5.15
C ILE A 379 11.16 17.65 6.53
N GLU A 380 11.99 18.70 6.64
CA GLU A 380 12.59 19.17 7.87
C GLU A 380 11.56 19.67 8.88
N ASP A 381 10.40 20.17 8.39
CA ASP A 381 9.30 20.67 9.22
C ASP A 381 8.35 19.55 9.68
N LEU A 382 8.54 18.31 9.23
CA LEU A 382 7.72 17.20 9.67
C LEU A 382 8.12 16.72 11.05
N PRO A 383 7.17 16.34 11.91
CA PRO A 383 7.43 15.93 13.28
C PRO A 383 8.07 14.53 13.36
N PHE A 384 9.15 14.30 12.60
CA PHE A 384 9.93 13.08 12.76
C PHE A 384 10.52 12.95 14.16
N TYR A 385 10.71 14.09 14.87
CA TYR A 385 11.44 14.15 16.13
C TYR A 385 10.85 15.08 17.21
N GLU A 386 10.19 16.20 16.86
CA GLU A 386 9.92 17.25 17.86
C GLU A 386 8.70 16.99 18.76
N ASN A 387 7.61 16.43 18.23
CA ASN A 387 6.42 16.14 19.05
C ASN A 387 6.52 14.86 19.89
N ILE A 388 7.59 14.10 19.70
CA ILE A 388 7.90 12.95 20.55
C ILE A 388 8.49 13.41 21.89
N THR A 389 9.03 14.64 21.94
CA THR A 389 9.69 15.20 23.15
C THR A 389 8.72 15.55 24.28
N SER A 390 7.44 15.75 23.99
CA SER A 390 6.40 15.96 25.02
C SER A 390 5.85 14.66 25.62
N ASN A 391 6.22 13.51 25.06
CA ASN A 391 5.89 12.23 25.66
C ASN A 391 6.79 12.00 26.88
N PRO A 392 6.25 11.72 28.08
CA PRO A 392 7.05 11.49 29.29
C PRO A 392 8.05 10.33 29.17
N TYR A 393 7.97 9.56 28.07
CA TYR A 393 8.90 8.48 27.73
C TYR A 393 10.09 8.91 26.86
N PHE A 394 10.19 10.20 26.47
CA PHE A 394 11.31 10.72 25.71
C PHE A 394 12.09 11.75 26.52
N ILE A 395 13.37 11.51 26.71
CA ILE A 395 14.29 12.43 27.35
C ILE A 395 14.91 13.32 26.27
N THR A 396 14.80 14.63 26.46
CA THR A 396 15.42 15.62 25.54
C THR A 396 16.93 15.68 25.71
N LYS A 397 17.62 16.24 24.72
CA LYS A 397 19.08 16.43 24.71
C LYS A 397 19.60 17.22 25.94
N GLU A 398 18.73 18.04 26.55
CA GLU A 398 19.04 18.87 27.74
C GLU A 398 19.17 18.07 29.04
N THR A 399 18.67 16.81 29.06
CA THR A 399 18.81 15.92 30.21
C THR A 399 20.08 15.08 30.20
N LYS A 400 21.11 15.47 29.40
CA LYS A 400 22.43 14.81 29.35
C LYS A 400 23.26 14.95 30.62
N ASP A 401 22.73 15.52 31.67
CA ASP A 401 23.42 15.54 32.96
C ASP A 401 23.37 14.15 33.59
N LYS A 402 24.39 13.36 33.26
CA LYS A 402 24.58 11.97 33.73
C LYS A 402 24.54 11.82 35.24
N ASN A 403 24.72 12.91 35.99
CA ASN A 403 24.76 12.92 37.43
C ASN A 403 23.41 13.16 38.13
N LYS A 404 22.38 13.57 37.37
CA LYS A 404 21.05 13.87 37.93
C LYS A 404 20.06 12.69 37.88
N TYR A 405 20.32 11.66 37.07
CA TYR A 405 19.43 10.55 36.94
C TYR A 405 19.90 9.38 37.80
N LYS A 406 19.43 9.31 39.02
CA LYS A 406 19.43 8.05 39.79
C LYS A 406 18.18 7.27 39.36
N PRO A 407 18.32 6.15 38.65
CA PRO A 407 17.17 5.33 38.33
C PRO A 407 16.52 4.87 39.62
N LYS A 408 15.22 5.12 39.77
CA LYS A 408 14.45 4.49 40.85
C LYS A 408 14.40 2.99 40.55
N PRO A 409 14.55 2.14 41.54
CA PRO A 409 14.34 0.69 41.38
C PRO A 409 12.93 0.47 40.89
N PHE A 410 12.81 -0.22 39.77
CA PHE A 410 11.53 -0.24 39.07
C PHE A 410 11.37 -1.60 38.40
N ILE A 411 10.47 -2.39 38.96
CA ILE A 411 10.01 -3.60 38.31
C ILE A 411 8.78 -3.23 37.49
N LYS A 412 8.86 -3.31 36.18
CA LYS A 412 7.72 -3.14 35.32
C LYS A 412 7.57 -4.37 34.43
N THR A 413 6.48 -5.06 34.62
CA THR A 413 6.12 -6.17 33.75
C THR A 413 5.43 -5.61 32.51
N PHE A 414 5.95 -5.89 31.34
CA PHE A 414 5.33 -5.53 30.08
C PHE A 414 4.81 -6.81 29.44
N THR A 415 3.54 -6.83 29.11
CA THR A 415 3.02 -7.84 28.19
C THR A 415 3.12 -7.28 26.78
N LEU A 416 4.08 -7.77 26.04
CA LEU A 416 4.26 -7.43 24.63
C LEU A 416 3.56 -8.48 23.80
N VAL A 417 2.43 -8.12 23.21
CA VAL A 417 1.79 -8.93 22.18
C VAL A 417 2.29 -8.43 20.84
N ILE A 418 3.22 -9.16 20.25
CA ILE A 418 3.66 -8.88 18.89
C ILE A 418 2.71 -9.59 17.94
N MET A 419 1.80 -8.83 17.38
CA MET A 419 1.06 -9.28 16.22
C MET A 419 1.70 -8.70 14.97
N TYR A 420 2.31 -9.56 14.16
CA TYR A 420 2.75 -9.26 12.80
C TYR A 420 3.89 -8.24 12.65
N GLY A 421 5.03 -8.51 13.20
CA GLY A 421 6.15 -7.65 12.89
C GLY A 421 7.44 -8.02 13.59
N CYS A 422 8.53 -7.71 12.96
CA CYS A 422 9.87 -7.94 13.46
C CYS A 422 10.26 -7.00 14.61
N GLU A 423 9.37 -6.12 15.05
CA GLU A 423 9.62 -5.17 16.13
C GLU A 423 9.07 -5.69 17.46
N PHE A 424 9.93 -5.90 18.44
CA PHE A 424 9.55 -6.36 19.78
C PHE A 424 9.15 -5.23 20.72
N ALA A 425 9.98 -4.19 20.75
CA ALA A 425 9.77 -3.10 21.68
C ALA A 425 10.62 -1.89 21.30
N THR A 426 10.20 -0.73 21.78
CA THR A 426 10.99 0.48 21.75
C THR A 426 11.34 0.87 23.18
N PHE A 427 12.61 0.99 23.48
CA PHE A 427 13.11 1.34 24.81
C PHE A 427 13.95 2.60 24.76
N ASN A 428 13.85 3.42 25.80
CA ASN A 428 14.77 4.51 26.03
C ASN A 428 16.01 3.96 26.76
N PRO A 429 17.22 4.07 26.20
CA PRO A 429 18.44 3.53 26.80
C PRO A 429 18.74 4.07 28.20
N TYR A 430 18.26 5.29 28.55
CA TYR A 430 18.43 5.86 29.88
C TYR A 430 17.60 5.18 30.96
N TRP A 431 16.66 4.30 30.60
CA TRP A 431 15.90 3.51 31.58
C TRP A 431 16.63 2.26 32.02
N PHE A 432 17.68 1.88 31.30
CA PHE A 432 18.42 0.68 31.62
C PHE A 432 19.53 0.99 32.64
N HIS A 433 19.56 0.19 33.68
CA HIS A 433 20.66 0.20 34.63
C HIS A 433 21.79 -0.69 34.09
N PRO A 434 23.10 -0.31 34.27
CA PRO A 434 24.23 -1.11 33.79
C PRO A 434 24.23 -2.58 34.26
N LYS A 435 23.61 -2.87 35.41
CA LYS A 435 23.44 -4.23 35.95
C LYS A 435 22.06 -4.84 35.63
N GLY A 436 21.31 -4.25 34.71
CA GLY A 436 19.97 -4.73 34.37
C GLY A 436 20.00 -5.84 33.34
N ILE A 437 19.09 -6.78 33.48
CA ILE A 437 18.83 -7.84 32.49
C ILE A 437 17.43 -7.68 31.95
N LEU A 438 17.29 -7.59 30.65
CA LEU A 438 16.03 -7.72 29.94
C LEU A 438 15.79 -9.21 29.68
N SER A 439 14.77 -9.77 30.30
CA SER A 439 14.33 -11.13 30.06
C SER A 439 12.99 -11.12 29.34
N PHE A 440 12.82 -11.99 28.35
CA PHE A 440 11.57 -12.11 27.62
C PHE A 440 11.31 -13.57 27.26
N GLU A 441 10.09 -14.01 27.49
CA GLU A 441 9.63 -15.32 27.07
C GLU A 441 9.06 -15.21 25.66
N TYR A 442 9.51 -16.08 24.76
CA TYR A 442 9.04 -16.08 23.38
C TYR A 442 8.80 -17.49 22.85
N LYS A 443 7.90 -17.59 21.89
CA LYS A 443 7.66 -18.78 21.10
C LYS A 443 8.17 -18.55 19.69
N SER A 444 8.95 -19.49 19.18
CA SER A 444 9.45 -19.47 17.82
C SER A 444 9.29 -20.85 17.19
N ASN A 445 8.99 -20.91 15.92
CA ASN A 445 8.95 -22.16 15.15
C ASN A 445 10.35 -22.59 14.67
N HIS A 446 11.36 -21.77 14.88
CA HIS A 446 12.74 -22.02 14.48
C HIS A 446 13.67 -22.06 15.69
N PHE A 447 14.47 -23.09 15.79
CA PHE A 447 15.44 -23.32 16.89
C PHE A 447 16.53 -22.25 17.04
N ALA A 448 16.62 -21.28 16.15
CA ALA A 448 17.78 -20.39 16.02
C ALA A 448 17.44 -18.91 16.19
N PHE A 449 16.45 -18.57 16.98
CA PHE A 449 16.23 -17.17 17.31
C PHE A 449 17.20 -16.77 18.44
N ASN A 450 18.38 -16.32 18.06
CA ASN A 450 19.44 -15.92 18.99
C ASN A 450 20.02 -14.53 18.64
N GLN A 451 19.38 -13.79 17.75
CA GLN A 451 19.85 -12.50 17.31
C GLN A 451 18.73 -11.47 17.32
N LEU A 452 18.99 -10.35 17.95
CA LEU A 452 18.17 -9.16 17.92
C LEU A 452 18.87 -8.08 17.12
N PHE A 453 18.14 -7.40 16.27
CA PHE A 453 18.64 -6.18 15.64
C PHE A 453 18.25 -4.99 16.50
N ILE A 454 19.24 -4.20 16.89
CA ILE A 454 19.03 -2.97 17.63
C ILE A 454 19.24 -1.80 16.67
N GLU A 455 18.25 -0.97 16.53
CA GLU A 455 18.34 0.30 15.82
C GLU A 455 18.59 1.43 16.80
N THR A 456 19.63 2.21 16.52
CA THR A 456 19.89 3.46 17.23
C THR A 456 19.32 4.62 16.42
N VAL A 457 18.40 5.35 17.01
CA VAL A 457 17.60 6.34 16.30
C VAL A 457 18.36 7.57 15.87
N GLN A 458 19.45 7.91 16.55
CA GLN A 458 20.19 9.12 16.26
C GLN A 458 21.03 9.01 14.97
N ASN A 459 21.64 7.86 14.72
CA ASN A 459 22.53 7.62 13.58
C ASN A 459 22.03 6.52 12.66
N HIS A 460 20.84 5.95 12.90
CA HIS A 460 20.26 4.85 12.13
C HIS A 460 21.21 3.67 11.95
N THR A 461 22.01 3.41 12.94
CA THR A 461 22.95 2.30 12.92
C THR A 461 22.26 1.06 13.48
N PHE A 462 22.37 -0.05 12.76
CA PHE A 462 21.85 -1.33 13.18
C PHE A 462 22.95 -2.18 13.75
N TYR A 463 22.68 -2.74 14.89
CA TYR A 463 23.57 -3.67 15.57
C TYR A 463 22.89 -5.03 15.68
N ASN A 464 23.59 -6.07 15.29
CA ASN A 464 23.16 -7.44 15.51
C ASN A 464 23.65 -7.87 16.89
N VAL A 465 22.73 -8.00 17.83
CA VAL A 465 23.07 -8.32 19.22
C VAL A 465 22.68 -9.77 19.51
N PRO A 466 23.67 -10.63 19.72
CA PRO A 466 23.41 -11.98 20.21
C PRO A 466 22.87 -11.94 21.63
N PHE A 467 21.96 -12.85 21.94
CA PHE A 467 21.45 -13.05 23.30
C PHE A 467 21.40 -14.53 23.64
N ASN A 468 21.46 -14.82 24.93
CA ASN A 468 21.34 -16.18 25.41
C ASN A 468 19.86 -16.57 25.48
N SER A 469 19.53 -17.78 25.03
CA SER A 469 18.19 -18.31 25.17
C SER A 469 18.25 -19.71 25.82
N GLU A 470 17.26 -20.00 26.63
CA GLU A 470 17.04 -21.31 27.25
C GLU A 470 15.63 -21.81 26.93
N ILE A 471 15.48 -23.12 26.83
CA ILE A 471 14.17 -23.74 26.59
C ILE A 471 13.48 -23.91 27.94
N LEU A 472 12.23 -23.46 28.01
CA LEU A 472 11.37 -23.63 29.18
C LEU A 472 10.59 -24.95 29.13
N ASP A 473 10.10 -25.44 30.27
CA ASP A 473 9.33 -26.67 30.36
C ASP A 473 8.06 -26.70 29.51
N ASN A 474 7.50 -25.53 29.21
CA ASN A 474 6.34 -25.35 28.31
C ASN A 474 6.69 -25.36 26.82
N GLY A 475 7.96 -25.56 26.45
CA GLY A 475 8.45 -25.53 25.10
C GLY A 475 8.66 -24.13 24.51
N ASN A 476 8.47 -23.07 25.29
CA ASN A 476 8.85 -21.72 24.91
C ASN A 476 10.33 -21.48 25.21
N PHE A 477 10.84 -20.36 24.71
CA PHE A 477 12.21 -19.93 24.97
C PHE A 477 12.23 -18.72 25.91
N LEU A 478 13.20 -18.69 26.82
CA LEU A 478 13.50 -17.50 27.61
C LEU A 478 14.76 -16.84 27.06
N GLY A 479 14.60 -15.68 26.45
CA GLY A 479 15.71 -14.84 26.00
C GLY A 479 16.20 -13.93 27.11
N LYS A 480 17.50 -13.77 27.28
CA LYS A 480 18.14 -12.87 28.23
C LYS A 480 19.16 -11.99 27.54
N LEU A 481 18.98 -10.68 27.67
CA LEU A 481 19.88 -9.65 27.14
C LEU A 481 20.43 -8.82 28.29
N ASN A 482 21.72 -8.89 28.52
CA ASN A 482 22.39 -8.07 29.51
C ASN A 482 22.71 -6.70 28.89
N TYR A 483 22.16 -5.66 29.50
CA TYR A 483 22.35 -4.30 29.01
C TYR A 483 23.83 -3.86 29.09
N TYR A 484 24.54 -4.26 30.14
CA TYR A 484 25.95 -3.91 30.29
C TYR A 484 26.82 -4.49 29.17
N ASP A 485 26.60 -5.75 28.81
CA ASP A 485 27.31 -6.40 27.71
C ASP A 485 26.99 -5.73 26.36
N MET A 486 25.72 -5.37 26.17
CA MET A 486 25.27 -4.66 24.99
C MET A 486 25.93 -3.27 24.86
N VAL A 487 25.97 -2.48 25.94
CA VAL A 487 26.55 -1.13 25.93
C VAL A 487 28.08 -1.18 25.79
N ASN A 488 28.74 -2.15 26.39
CA ASN A 488 30.19 -2.30 26.27
C ASN A 488 30.63 -2.81 24.88
N GLN A 489 29.78 -3.59 24.23
CA GLN A 489 30.07 -4.13 22.92
C GLN A 489 29.87 -3.09 21.81
N TYR A 490 28.98 -2.13 22.04
CA TYR A 490 28.62 -1.11 21.05
C TYR A 490 28.77 0.27 21.64
N ASP A 491 29.91 0.89 21.38
CA ASP A 491 30.20 2.24 21.82
C ASP A 491 29.09 3.23 21.43
N ASN A 492 28.71 4.10 22.39
CA ASN A 492 27.73 5.18 22.19
C ASN A 492 26.23 4.79 22.14
N LEU A 493 25.81 3.59 22.50
CA LEU A 493 24.37 3.28 22.62
C LEU A 493 23.65 4.22 23.60
N LEU A 494 24.35 4.74 24.60
CA LEU A 494 23.81 5.72 25.56
C LEU A 494 23.55 7.11 24.95
N ASP A 495 24.12 7.40 23.80
CA ASP A 495 23.95 8.69 23.11
C ASP A 495 22.67 8.75 22.27
N TYR A 496 21.91 7.67 22.22
CA TYR A 496 20.70 7.55 21.42
C TYR A 496 19.43 7.79 22.22
N ARG A 497 18.40 8.36 21.56
CA ARG A 497 17.14 8.71 22.22
C ARG A 497 16.28 7.49 22.55
N TYR A 498 16.36 6.44 21.75
CA TYR A 498 15.68 5.15 21.98
C TYR A 498 16.33 4.03 21.18
N ILE A 499 16.07 2.82 21.60
CA ILE A 499 16.55 1.59 20.97
C ILE A 499 15.31 0.77 20.59
N ARG A 500 15.31 0.20 19.41
CA ARG A 500 14.28 -0.75 18.95
C ARG A 500 14.90 -2.11 18.78
N PHE A 501 14.10 -3.11 19.14
CA PHE A 501 14.46 -4.51 18.99
C PHE A 501 13.64 -5.12 17.88
N TYR A 502 14.29 -5.82 16.98
CA TYR A 502 13.68 -6.56 15.88
C TYR A 502 14.05 -8.03 15.96
N SER A 503 13.13 -8.88 15.54
CA SER A 503 13.38 -10.30 15.33
C SER A 503 13.44 -10.62 13.85
N ASN A 504 14.24 -11.57 13.46
CA ASN A 504 14.20 -12.15 12.14
C ASN A 504 13.19 -13.31 12.02
N ASP A 505 12.53 -13.70 13.10
CA ASP A 505 11.44 -14.68 13.09
C ASP A 505 10.08 -13.97 13.17
N SER A 506 9.33 -14.00 12.07
CA SER A 506 8.00 -13.39 11.97
C SER A 506 6.92 -14.07 12.80
N ASN A 507 7.18 -15.30 13.23
CA ASN A 507 6.26 -16.09 14.05
C ASN A 507 6.63 -16.04 15.53
N ALA A 508 7.69 -15.31 15.89
CA ALA A 508 8.06 -15.15 17.27
C ALA A 508 6.99 -14.34 18.02
N ILE A 509 6.46 -14.89 19.08
CA ILE A 509 5.51 -14.24 19.97
C ILE A 509 6.18 -14.07 21.32
N VAL A 510 6.31 -12.82 21.76
CA VAL A 510 6.82 -12.54 23.10
C VAL A 510 5.63 -12.49 24.06
N TYR A 511 5.65 -13.34 25.06
CA TYR A 511 4.57 -13.45 26.04
C TYR A 511 4.77 -12.55 27.23
N ASN A 512 5.98 -12.58 27.80
CA ASN A 512 6.32 -11.84 29.01
C ASN A 512 7.69 -11.21 28.83
N SER A 513 7.83 -9.94 29.19
CA SER A 513 9.14 -9.34 29.30
C SER A 513 9.30 -8.67 30.65
N THR A 514 10.38 -8.94 31.32
CA THR A 514 10.75 -8.37 32.61
C THR A 514 12.12 -7.74 32.50
N TYR A 515 12.24 -6.53 33.01
CA TYR A 515 13.53 -5.91 33.21
C TYR A 515 13.86 -5.97 34.71
N THR A 516 14.91 -6.67 35.06
CA THR A 516 15.34 -6.86 36.43
C THR A 516 16.68 -6.17 36.65
N ILE A 517 16.75 -5.31 37.65
CA ILE A 517 17.99 -4.69 38.11
C ILE A 517 18.49 -5.53 39.26
N TYR A 518 19.71 -6.02 39.16
CA TYR A 518 20.41 -6.67 40.26
C TYR A 518 21.24 -5.61 40.98
N GLU A 519 20.94 -5.39 42.27
CA GLU A 519 21.69 -4.49 43.15
C GLU A 519 23.11 -5.00 43.44
#